data_f04283d0d033daefa489089780835326
#
_entry.id   f04283d0d033daefa489089780835326
#
_cell.length_a   1.000
_cell.length_b   1.000
_cell.length_c   1.000
_cell.angle_alpha   90.00
_cell.angle_beta   90.00
_cell.angle_gamma   90.00
#
_symmetry.space_group_name_H-M   'P 1'
#
loop_
_entity.id
_entity.type
_entity.pdbx_description
1 polymer ?
#
loop_
_entity_poly.entity_id
_entity_poly.type
_entity_poly.pdbx_seq_one_letter_code
_entity_poly.pdbx_strand_id
1 'polypeptide(L)'
;SIGIKEGGEFTRYELRNLLEQYELLNNQKELLEEKVEKLFNSMEEAKYMESVKGVGIITVAGFIAEVGDINDYDHPKQIQKLAGLNLKEHSSGKHLGQTRITKRGRPKLRALLYRVMLPILAKNQEFKKLHEYYTTRRDNPLKPKQSMIALACKLIRIFFALGQKHVMYDGQKLMNDIERNLDLQEVA
;
A
#
# COMPACT_ATOMS: atom_id res chain seq x y z
N SER A 1 26.98 28.47 -24.00
CA SER A 1 26.73 27.15 -23.42
C SER A 1 28.05 26.58 -22.93
N ILE A 2 28.12 26.28 -21.64
CA ILE A 2 29.29 25.71 -20.95
C ILE A 2 29.23 24.19 -21.12
N GLY A 3 29.20 23.71 -22.36
CA GLY A 3 29.20 22.27 -22.64
C GLY A 3 30.62 21.78 -22.92
N ILE A 4 30.94 20.57 -22.49
CA ILE A 4 32.17 19.86 -22.84
C ILE A 4 32.18 19.68 -24.39
N LYS A 5 33.16 20.27 -25.05
CA LYS A 5 33.26 20.25 -26.53
C LYS A 5 33.92 18.98 -27.06
N GLU A 6 34.71 18.30 -26.23
CA GLU A 6 35.39 17.05 -26.57
C GLU A 6 34.54 15.85 -26.14
N GLY A 7 34.40 14.83 -26.98
CA GLY A 7 33.62 13.63 -26.73
C GLY A 7 32.14 13.69 -27.14
N GLY A 8 31.70 14.73 -27.85
CA GLY A 8 30.31 14.91 -28.25
C GLY A 8 29.72 13.77 -29.10
N GLU A 9 30.51 13.05 -29.85
CA GLU A 9 30.08 11.90 -30.64
C GLU A 9 29.77 10.69 -29.76
N PHE A 10 30.64 10.38 -28.79
CA PHE A 10 30.41 9.29 -27.83
C PHE A 10 29.19 9.57 -26.95
N THR A 11 29.03 10.79 -26.49
CA THR A 11 27.86 11.20 -25.70
C THR A 11 26.55 11.09 -26.50
N ARG A 12 26.57 11.44 -27.80
CA ARG A 12 25.41 11.26 -28.68
C ARG A 12 25.09 9.78 -28.91
N TYR A 13 26.13 8.95 -29.07
CA TYR A 13 25.96 7.50 -29.22
C TYR A 13 25.36 6.88 -27.94
N GLU A 14 25.89 7.23 -26.78
CA GLU A 14 25.38 6.79 -25.49
C GLU A 14 23.93 7.23 -25.28
N LEU A 15 23.61 8.50 -25.58
CA LEU A 15 22.24 9.01 -25.48
C LEU A 15 21.27 8.25 -26.40
N ARG A 16 21.69 7.95 -27.64
CA ARG A 16 20.87 7.15 -28.57
C ARG A 16 20.58 5.77 -28.00
N ASN A 17 21.61 5.08 -27.52
CA ASN A 17 21.46 3.76 -26.93
C ASN A 17 20.52 3.79 -25.71
N LEU A 18 20.60 4.82 -24.85
CA LEU A 18 19.70 4.99 -23.71
C LEU A 18 18.25 5.23 -24.15
N LEU A 19 18.05 6.01 -25.22
CA LEU A 19 16.71 6.25 -25.78
C LEU A 19 16.11 4.96 -26.36
N GLU A 20 16.88 4.18 -27.11
CA GLU A 20 16.44 2.89 -27.66
C GLU A 20 16.08 1.90 -26.55
N GLN A 21 16.88 1.84 -25.47
CA GLN A 21 16.57 1.03 -24.30
C GLN A 21 15.29 1.51 -23.60
N TYR A 22 15.11 2.82 -23.45
CA TYR A 22 13.91 3.41 -22.87
C TYR A 22 12.66 3.04 -23.67
N GLU A 23 12.70 3.21 -25.00
CA GLU A 23 11.59 2.86 -25.89
C GLU A 23 11.25 1.37 -25.80
N LEU A 24 12.26 0.49 -25.84
CA LEU A 24 12.07 -0.95 -25.70
C LEU A 24 11.39 -1.30 -24.36
N LEU A 25 11.89 -0.76 -23.26
CA LEU A 25 11.34 -1.02 -21.93
C LEU A 25 9.93 -0.45 -21.77
N ASN A 26 9.64 0.71 -22.36
CA ASN A 26 8.32 1.31 -22.34
C ASN A 26 7.31 0.45 -23.12
N ASN A 27 7.66 -0.02 -24.31
CA ASN A 27 6.82 -0.92 -25.09
C ASN A 27 6.55 -2.25 -24.34
N GLN A 28 7.58 -2.82 -23.71
CA GLN A 28 7.42 -4.04 -22.90
C GLN A 28 6.50 -3.79 -21.69
N LYS A 29 6.62 -2.63 -21.03
CA LYS A 29 5.76 -2.23 -19.93
C LYS A 29 4.30 -2.14 -20.38
N GLU A 30 4.02 -1.46 -21.49
CA GLU A 30 2.66 -1.31 -22.02
C GLU A 30 2.02 -2.68 -22.34
N LEU A 31 2.75 -3.58 -22.99
CA LEU A 31 2.29 -4.95 -23.27
C LEU A 31 1.99 -5.74 -21.98
N LEU A 32 2.77 -5.55 -20.92
CA LEU A 32 2.53 -6.19 -19.63
C LEU A 32 1.31 -5.58 -18.93
N GLU A 33 1.15 -4.25 -18.98
CA GLU A 33 -0.01 -3.56 -18.42
C GLU A 33 -1.32 -4.02 -19.09
N GLU A 34 -1.36 -4.16 -20.40
CA GLU A 34 -2.52 -4.73 -21.12
C GLU A 34 -2.86 -6.17 -20.67
N LYS A 35 -1.83 -7.01 -20.49
CA LYS A 35 -2.06 -8.39 -20.00
C LYS A 35 -2.58 -8.40 -18.58
N VAL A 36 -2.03 -7.55 -17.72
CA VAL A 36 -2.52 -7.39 -16.33
C VAL A 36 -3.97 -6.93 -16.33
N GLU A 37 -4.33 -5.97 -17.17
CA GLU A 37 -5.70 -5.46 -17.27
C GLU A 37 -6.69 -6.55 -17.73
N LYS A 38 -6.31 -7.37 -18.71
CA LYS A 38 -7.13 -8.51 -19.16
C LYS A 38 -7.37 -9.51 -18.04
N LEU A 39 -6.32 -9.87 -17.29
CA LEU A 39 -6.43 -10.77 -16.13
C LEU A 39 -7.26 -10.15 -15.01
N PHE A 40 -7.04 -8.87 -14.71
CA PHE A 40 -7.81 -8.13 -13.71
C PHE A 40 -9.31 -8.15 -14.01
N ASN A 41 -9.69 -7.92 -15.27
CA ASN A 41 -11.09 -7.92 -15.69
C ASN A 41 -11.76 -9.30 -15.59
N SER A 42 -10.98 -10.37 -15.52
CA SER A 42 -11.49 -11.73 -15.29
C SER A 42 -11.67 -12.08 -13.81
N MET A 43 -11.16 -11.25 -12.89
CA MET A 43 -11.23 -11.46 -11.44
C MET A 43 -12.31 -10.57 -10.84
N GLU A 44 -13.40 -11.16 -10.37
CA GLU A 44 -14.53 -10.39 -9.84
C GLU A 44 -14.15 -9.61 -8.58
N GLU A 45 -13.38 -10.22 -7.67
CA GLU A 45 -12.95 -9.63 -6.40
C GLU A 45 -12.06 -8.39 -6.59
N ALA A 46 -11.32 -8.34 -7.70
CA ALA A 46 -10.39 -7.26 -8.00
C ALA A 46 -11.11 -5.90 -8.15
N LYS A 47 -12.29 -5.89 -8.74
CA LYS A 47 -13.13 -4.69 -8.95
C LYS A 47 -13.55 -4.04 -7.62
N TYR A 48 -13.87 -4.87 -6.63
CA TYR A 48 -14.23 -4.38 -5.30
C TYR A 48 -13.04 -3.74 -4.59
N MET A 49 -11.85 -4.30 -4.71
CA MET A 49 -10.63 -3.71 -4.14
C MET A 49 -10.22 -2.40 -4.83
N GLU A 50 -10.39 -2.32 -6.16
CA GLU A 50 -10.12 -1.09 -6.93
C GLU A 50 -11.05 0.06 -6.56
N SER A 51 -12.25 -0.22 -6.04
CA SER A 51 -13.20 0.81 -5.62
C SER A 51 -12.66 1.74 -4.52
N VAL A 52 -11.58 1.38 -3.86
CA VAL A 52 -10.89 2.24 -2.88
C VAL A 52 -10.18 3.37 -3.61
N LYS A 53 -10.61 4.62 -3.40
CA LYS A 53 -10.01 5.80 -4.04
C LYS A 53 -8.50 5.88 -3.77
N GLY A 54 -7.72 5.97 -4.85
CA GLY A 54 -6.26 6.01 -4.80
C GLY A 54 -5.59 4.64 -4.97
N VAL A 55 -6.38 3.58 -5.08
CA VAL A 55 -5.92 2.25 -5.49
C VAL A 55 -6.16 2.11 -6.99
N GLY A 56 -5.18 1.60 -7.72
CA GLY A 56 -5.30 1.31 -9.15
C GLY A 56 -5.10 -0.17 -9.45
N ILE A 57 -5.44 -0.57 -10.67
CA ILE A 57 -5.37 -1.95 -11.19
C ILE A 57 -4.04 -2.63 -10.84
N ILE A 58 -2.91 -1.98 -11.10
CA ILE A 58 -1.57 -2.52 -10.81
C ILE A 58 -1.36 -2.82 -9.31
N THR A 59 -1.94 -2.00 -8.45
CA THR A 59 -1.86 -2.23 -7.00
C THR A 59 -2.66 -3.45 -6.58
N VAL A 60 -3.89 -3.59 -7.10
CA VAL A 60 -4.76 -4.74 -6.78
C VAL A 60 -4.15 -6.02 -7.36
N ALA A 61 -3.73 -5.99 -8.63
CA ALA A 61 -3.08 -7.13 -9.27
C ALA A 61 -1.82 -7.58 -8.51
N GLY A 62 -0.98 -6.61 -8.11
CA GLY A 62 0.20 -6.88 -7.29
C GLY A 62 -0.14 -7.42 -5.89
N PHE A 63 -1.23 -6.96 -5.28
CA PHE A 63 -1.72 -7.49 -4.01
C PHE A 63 -2.18 -8.95 -4.16
N ILE A 64 -3.02 -9.25 -5.15
CA ILE A 64 -3.51 -10.60 -5.43
C ILE A 64 -2.35 -11.54 -5.79
N ALA A 65 -1.39 -11.10 -6.62
CA ALA A 65 -0.21 -11.89 -6.97
C ALA A 65 0.66 -12.26 -5.75
N GLU A 66 0.71 -11.41 -4.73
CA GLU A 66 1.49 -11.66 -3.51
C GLU A 66 0.67 -12.41 -2.44
N VAL A 67 -0.64 -12.24 -2.39
CA VAL A 67 -1.51 -12.85 -1.37
C VAL A 67 -2.07 -14.19 -1.84
N GLY A 68 -2.44 -14.31 -3.11
CA GLY A 68 -3.21 -15.42 -3.65
C GLY A 68 -4.71 -15.22 -3.45
N ASP A 69 -5.45 -16.33 -3.37
CA ASP A 69 -6.89 -16.26 -3.10
C ASP A 69 -7.14 -15.75 -1.67
N ILE A 70 -7.97 -14.73 -1.57
CA ILE A 70 -8.30 -14.12 -0.28
C ILE A 70 -9.16 -15.04 0.60
N ASN A 71 -9.84 -16.00 -0.02
CA ASN A 71 -10.66 -17.00 0.68
C ASN A 71 -9.84 -18.09 1.39
N ASP A 72 -8.55 -18.19 1.08
CA ASP A 72 -7.62 -19.08 1.80
C ASP A 72 -7.28 -18.58 3.22
N TYR A 73 -7.76 -17.38 3.58
CA TYR A 73 -7.49 -16.75 4.87
C TYR A 73 -8.76 -16.60 5.70
N ASP A 74 -8.72 -17.07 6.94
CA ASP A 74 -9.83 -16.91 7.89
C ASP A 74 -9.90 -15.49 8.47
N HIS A 75 -8.75 -14.79 8.50
CA HIS A 75 -8.67 -13.49 9.15
C HIS A 75 -7.58 -12.59 8.54
N PRO A 76 -7.83 -11.28 8.35
CA PRO A 76 -6.89 -10.34 7.71
C PRO A 76 -5.54 -10.21 8.44
N LYS A 77 -5.45 -10.58 9.73
CA LYS A 77 -4.16 -10.64 10.45
C LYS A 77 -3.19 -11.66 9.85
N GLN A 78 -3.67 -12.71 9.17
CA GLN A 78 -2.80 -13.66 8.48
C GLN A 78 -2.09 -13.00 7.31
N ILE A 79 -2.78 -12.16 6.54
CA ILE A 79 -2.20 -11.36 5.45
C ILE A 79 -1.23 -10.30 6.01
N GLN A 80 -1.56 -9.65 7.15
CA GLN A 80 -0.63 -8.74 7.83
C GLN A 80 0.65 -9.46 8.27
N LYS A 81 0.55 -10.69 8.76
CA LYS A 81 1.69 -11.55 9.10
C LYS A 81 2.50 -11.89 7.85
N LEU A 82 1.83 -12.25 6.74
CA LEU A 82 2.45 -12.53 5.45
C LEU A 82 3.25 -11.32 4.93
N ALA A 83 2.73 -10.09 5.11
CA ALA A 83 3.44 -8.85 4.77
C ALA A 83 4.56 -8.49 5.77
N GLY A 84 4.63 -9.17 6.93
CA GLY A 84 5.58 -8.86 8.00
C GLY A 84 5.29 -7.53 8.71
N LEU A 85 4.00 -7.15 8.77
CA LEU A 85 3.53 -5.90 9.39
C LEU A 85 3.09 -6.09 10.85
N ASN A 86 3.15 -7.31 11.38
CA ASN A 86 2.85 -7.56 12.79
C ASN A 86 3.86 -6.82 13.67
N LEU A 87 3.36 -6.30 14.77
CA LEU A 87 4.20 -5.66 15.78
C LEU A 87 4.93 -6.71 16.63
N LYS A 88 6.19 -6.44 16.92
CA LYS A 88 6.98 -7.18 17.88
C LYS A 88 7.50 -6.20 18.92
N GLU A 89 7.23 -6.52 20.18
CA GLU A 89 7.81 -5.84 21.32
C GLU A 89 9.19 -6.44 21.60
N HIS A 90 10.18 -5.58 21.78
CA HIS A 90 11.50 -5.94 22.25
C HIS A 90 11.60 -5.54 23.72
N SER A 91 10.82 -6.21 24.57
CA SER A 91 10.92 -6.03 26.00
C SER A 91 11.72 -7.19 26.60
N SER A 92 12.72 -6.90 27.42
CA SER A 92 13.42 -7.88 28.26
C SER A 92 13.44 -7.36 29.69
N GLY A 93 12.75 -8.05 30.60
CA GLY A 93 12.71 -7.70 32.03
C GLY A 93 12.21 -6.28 32.29
N LYS A 94 13.08 -5.43 32.88
CA LYS A 94 12.74 -4.04 33.24
C LYS A 94 12.82 -3.03 32.08
N HIS A 95 13.19 -3.44 30.86
CA HIS A 95 13.36 -2.55 29.71
C HIS A 95 12.13 -2.62 28.80
N LEU A 96 11.34 -1.53 28.78
CA LEU A 96 10.28 -1.29 27.80
C LEU A 96 10.95 -0.93 26.45
N GLY A 97 11.12 -1.92 25.58
CA GLY A 97 11.73 -1.75 24.28
C GLY A 97 10.75 -1.14 23.27
N GLN A 98 11.30 -0.57 22.18
CA GLN A 98 10.48 0.00 21.11
C GLN A 98 9.70 -1.08 20.35
N THR A 99 8.40 -0.87 20.20
CA THR A 99 7.55 -1.70 19.34
C THR A 99 7.87 -1.43 17.86
N ARG A 100 8.21 -2.48 17.13
CA ARG A 100 8.55 -2.41 15.69
C ARG A 100 7.82 -3.50 14.92
N ILE A 101 7.61 -3.28 13.62
CA ILE A 101 7.12 -4.35 12.72
C ILE A 101 8.16 -5.47 12.61
N THR A 102 7.69 -6.70 12.50
CA THR A 102 8.56 -7.89 12.46
C THR A 102 9.46 -7.93 11.23
N LYS A 103 9.01 -7.37 10.11
CA LYS A 103 9.60 -7.48 8.76
C LYS A 103 9.81 -8.93 8.29
N ARG A 104 9.37 -9.93 9.06
CA ARG A 104 9.35 -11.34 8.68
C ARG A 104 8.14 -11.58 7.79
N GLY A 105 8.36 -11.85 6.52
CA GLY A 105 7.29 -12.03 5.52
C GLY A 105 7.72 -11.50 4.16
N ARG A 106 6.77 -11.37 3.24
CA ARG A 106 7.00 -10.99 1.84
C ARG A 106 7.41 -9.51 1.71
N PRO A 107 8.64 -9.17 1.34
CA PRO A 107 9.10 -7.78 1.27
C PRO A 107 8.43 -7.02 0.12
N LYS A 108 8.09 -7.69 -0.99
CA LYS A 108 7.38 -7.10 -2.13
C LYS A 108 5.98 -6.65 -1.75
N LEU A 109 5.21 -7.50 -1.06
CA LEU A 109 3.88 -7.16 -0.53
C LEU A 109 3.95 -5.94 0.42
N ARG A 110 4.89 -5.95 1.35
CA ARG A 110 5.08 -4.83 2.28
C ARG A 110 5.43 -3.52 1.56
N ALA A 111 6.31 -3.58 0.56
CA ALA A 111 6.69 -2.42 -0.23
C ALA A 111 5.51 -1.89 -1.08
N LEU A 112 4.72 -2.77 -1.66
CA LEU A 112 3.50 -2.43 -2.39
C LEU A 112 2.51 -1.68 -1.49
N LEU A 113 2.19 -2.27 -0.33
CA LEU A 113 1.26 -1.71 0.66
C LEU A 113 1.72 -0.35 1.19
N TYR A 114 3.03 -0.15 1.36
CA TYR A 114 3.56 1.14 1.78
C TYR A 114 3.47 2.19 0.67
N ARG A 115 3.83 1.83 -0.56
CA ARG A 115 3.83 2.76 -1.71
C ARG A 115 2.42 3.23 -2.07
N VAL A 116 1.42 2.36 -2.01
CA VAL A 116 0.03 2.72 -2.31
C VAL A 116 -0.56 3.72 -1.30
N MET A 117 0.03 3.86 -0.10
CA MET A 117 -0.44 4.87 0.86
C MET A 117 -0.27 6.30 0.32
N LEU A 118 0.71 6.59 -0.53
CA LEU A 118 0.90 7.92 -1.10
C LEU A 118 -0.30 8.37 -1.96
N PRO A 119 -0.71 7.64 -3.02
CA PRO A 119 -1.89 8.01 -3.79
C PRO A 119 -3.20 7.90 -3.00
N ILE A 120 -3.30 6.97 -2.03
CA ILE A 120 -4.48 6.91 -1.15
C ILE A 120 -4.58 8.18 -0.32
N LEU A 121 -3.52 8.61 0.37
CA LEU A 121 -3.54 9.84 1.17
C LEU A 121 -3.80 11.09 0.34
N ALA A 122 -3.43 11.09 -0.94
CA ALA A 122 -3.70 12.20 -1.85
C ALA A 122 -5.16 12.24 -2.34
N LYS A 123 -5.80 11.08 -2.55
CA LYS A 123 -7.11 10.97 -3.24
C LYS A 123 -8.27 10.55 -2.33
N ASN A 124 -8.00 9.94 -1.17
CA ASN A 124 -9.01 9.40 -0.26
C ASN A 124 -9.06 10.23 1.03
N GLN A 125 -10.17 10.95 1.22
CA GLN A 125 -10.33 11.88 2.34
C GLN A 125 -10.41 11.16 3.70
N GLU A 126 -11.01 9.99 3.74
CA GLU A 126 -11.17 9.19 4.96
C GLU A 126 -9.80 8.70 5.47
N PHE A 127 -8.97 8.19 4.57
CA PHE A 127 -7.60 7.81 4.91
C PHE A 127 -6.74 9.01 5.32
N LYS A 128 -6.94 10.17 4.66
CA LYS A 128 -6.25 11.41 5.03
C LYS A 128 -6.61 11.84 6.45
N LYS A 129 -7.90 11.90 6.79
CA LYS A 129 -8.37 12.21 8.15
C LYS A 129 -7.82 11.23 9.19
N LEU A 130 -7.79 9.94 8.85
CA LEU A 130 -7.23 8.92 9.74
C LEU A 130 -5.71 9.08 9.93
N HIS A 131 -4.99 9.48 8.89
CA HIS A 131 -3.57 9.82 8.98
C HIS A 131 -3.33 11.00 9.91
N GLU A 132 -4.08 12.08 9.73
CA GLU A 132 -4.05 13.26 10.57
C GLU A 132 -4.35 12.89 12.03
N TYR A 133 -5.42 12.15 12.28
CA TYR A 133 -5.74 11.66 13.63
C TYR A 133 -4.59 10.88 14.26
N TYR A 134 -4.02 9.90 13.56
CA TYR A 134 -2.91 9.11 14.12
C TYR A 134 -1.66 9.92 14.42
N THR A 135 -1.40 10.98 13.68
CA THR A 135 -0.21 11.81 13.85
C THR A 135 -0.38 12.95 14.85
N THR A 136 -1.64 13.37 15.13
CA THR A 136 -1.95 14.53 15.98
C THR A 136 -2.65 14.18 17.30
N ARG A 137 -3.13 12.93 17.46
CA ARG A 137 -3.83 12.51 18.68
C ARG A 137 -3.00 12.78 19.93
N ARG A 138 -3.69 13.13 21.04
CA ARG A 138 -3.06 13.51 22.30
C ARG A 138 -2.20 12.38 22.89
N ASP A 139 -2.74 11.17 22.88
CA ASP A 139 -2.10 10.00 23.48
C ASP A 139 -1.35 9.19 22.43
N ASN A 140 -0.03 9.07 22.61
CA ASN A 140 0.85 8.27 21.77
C ASN A 140 0.74 8.59 20.26
N PRO A 141 1.01 9.85 19.82
CA PRO A 141 0.96 10.20 18.41
C PRO A 141 1.97 9.40 17.60
N LEU A 142 1.56 8.93 16.43
CA LEU A 142 2.43 8.17 15.55
C LEU A 142 3.28 9.09 14.68
N LYS A 143 4.53 8.70 14.44
CA LYS A 143 5.34 9.37 13.40
C LYS A 143 4.69 9.11 12.02
N PRO A 144 4.85 10.02 11.03
CA PRO A 144 4.19 9.87 9.72
C PRO A 144 4.38 8.49 9.06
N LYS A 145 5.61 7.94 9.08
CA LYS A 145 5.88 6.60 8.55
C LYS A 145 5.19 5.48 9.34
N GLN A 146 5.04 5.63 10.65
CA GLN A 146 4.33 4.66 11.49
C GLN A 146 2.83 4.69 11.19
N SER A 147 2.24 5.88 11.02
CA SER A 147 0.86 6.05 10.59
C SER A 147 0.62 5.39 9.23
N MET A 148 1.50 5.58 8.25
CA MET A 148 1.39 4.90 6.94
C MET A 148 1.36 3.37 7.08
N ILE A 149 2.14 2.79 7.99
CA ILE A 149 2.12 1.34 8.27
C ILE A 149 0.79 0.93 8.92
N ALA A 150 0.26 1.71 9.86
CA ALA A 150 -1.04 1.44 10.47
C ALA A 150 -2.17 1.49 9.42
N LEU A 151 -2.13 2.47 8.51
CA LEU A 151 -3.06 2.59 7.39
C LEU A 151 -2.92 1.43 6.39
N ALA A 152 -1.70 0.95 6.12
CA ALA A 152 -1.48 -0.24 5.31
C ALA A 152 -2.13 -1.49 5.93
N CYS A 153 -2.04 -1.65 7.25
CA CYS A 153 -2.76 -2.70 7.97
C CYS A 153 -4.29 -2.53 7.90
N LYS A 154 -4.79 -1.29 7.91
CA LYS A 154 -6.22 -1.01 7.72
C LYS A 154 -6.65 -1.33 6.29
N LEU A 155 -5.84 -0.97 5.27
CA LEU A 155 -6.11 -1.31 3.87
C LEU A 155 -6.21 -2.84 3.66
N ILE A 156 -5.35 -3.63 4.28
CA ILE A 156 -5.45 -5.11 4.22
C ILE A 156 -6.81 -5.59 4.74
N ARG A 157 -7.29 -5.02 5.86
CA ARG A 157 -8.61 -5.38 6.41
C ARG A 157 -9.75 -5.01 5.47
N ILE A 158 -9.64 -3.85 4.82
CA ILE A 158 -10.60 -3.38 3.83
C ILE A 158 -10.58 -4.32 2.62
N PHE A 159 -9.43 -4.61 2.02
CA PHE A 159 -9.31 -5.53 0.89
C PHE A 159 -9.86 -6.91 1.21
N PHE A 160 -9.56 -7.42 2.40
CA PHE A 160 -10.10 -8.70 2.87
C PHE A 160 -11.64 -8.67 2.93
N ALA A 161 -12.23 -7.62 3.52
CA ALA A 161 -13.67 -7.50 3.62
C ALA A 161 -14.35 -7.29 2.26
N LEU A 162 -13.75 -6.49 1.37
CA LEU A 162 -14.28 -6.24 0.03
C LEU A 162 -14.23 -7.51 -0.85
N GLY A 163 -13.10 -8.24 -0.80
CA GLY A 163 -12.92 -9.47 -1.57
C GLY A 163 -13.83 -10.60 -1.12
N GLN A 164 -14.03 -10.78 0.20
CA GLN A 164 -14.92 -11.84 0.70
C GLN A 164 -16.41 -11.50 0.57
N LYS A 165 -16.79 -10.22 0.73
CA LYS A 165 -18.20 -9.81 0.74
C LYS A 165 -18.73 -9.37 -0.61
N HIS A 166 -17.85 -9.19 -1.59
CA HIS A 166 -18.16 -8.70 -2.93
C HIS A 166 -18.96 -7.37 -2.90
N VAL A 167 -18.50 -6.42 -2.09
CA VAL A 167 -19.13 -5.11 -1.94
C VAL A 167 -18.16 -3.99 -2.28
N MET A 168 -18.68 -2.87 -2.78
CA MET A 168 -17.89 -1.67 -3.05
C MET A 168 -17.42 -0.99 -1.76
N TYR A 169 -16.30 -0.28 -1.85
CA TYR A 169 -15.76 0.50 -0.73
C TYR A 169 -16.72 1.61 -0.30
N ASP A 170 -16.99 1.66 0.99
CA ASP A 170 -17.79 2.68 1.64
C ASP A 170 -16.93 3.40 2.70
N GLY A 171 -16.55 4.64 2.38
CA GLY A 171 -15.72 5.46 3.26
C GLY A 171 -16.42 5.86 4.57
N GLN A 172 -17.76 5.95 4.58
CA GLN A 172 -18.49 6.30 5.79
C GLN A 172 -18.37 5.20 6.86
N LYS A 173 -18.37 3.94 6.47
CA LYS A 173 -18.14 2.83 7.41
C LYS A 173 -16.77 2.91 8.07
N LEU A 174 -15.76 3.37 7.34
CA LEU A 174 -14.43 3.58 7.91
C LEU A 174 -14.44 4.70 8.96
N MET A 175 -15.19 5.78 8.71
CA MET A 175 -15.30 6.92 9.64
C MET A 175 -16.10 6.58 10.89
N ASN A 176 -17.23 5.88 10.74
CA ASN A 176 -18.05 5.44 11.88
C ASN A 176 -17.25 4.55 12.88
N ASP A 177 -16.34 3.72 12.35
CA ASP A 177 -15.43 2.94 13.20
C ASP A 177 -14.45 3.82 14.00
N ILE A 178 -14.10 5.00 13.49
CA ILE A 178 -13.20 5.95 14.16
C ILE A 178 -13.98 6.72 15.23
N GLU A 179 -15.15 7.23 14.90
CA GLU A 179 -16.02 7.97 15.82
C GLU A 179 -16.38 7.12 17.03
N ARG A 180 -16.77 5.86 16.85
CA ARG A 180 -17.02 4.92 17.96
C ARG A 180 -15.80 4.72 18.86
N ASN A 181 -14.59 4.71 18.30
CA ASN A 181 -13.37 4.59 19.09
C ASN A 181 -13.01 5.88 19.83
N LEU A 182 -13.40 7.03 19.31
CA LEU A 182 -13.23 8.34 19.99
C LEU A 182 -14.21 8.47 21.17
N ASP A 183 -15.47 8.15 20.95
CA ASP A 183 -16.52 8.18 22.00
C ASP A 183 -16.17 7.25 23.16
N LEU A 184 -15.60 6.08 22.90
CA LEU A 184 -15.16 5.14 23.94
C LEU A 184 -13.92 5.63 24.72
N GLN A 185 -13.13 6.55 24.17
CA GLN A 185 -11.99 7.16 24.87
C GLN A 185 -12.36 8.40 25.67
N GLU A 186 -13.47 9.07 25.34
CA GLU A 186 -13.99 10.21 26.13
C GLU A 186 -14.79 9.77 27.35
N VAL A 187 -15.28 8.53 27.39
CA VAL A 187 -16.10 7.96 28.47
C VAL A 187 -15.27 7.15 29.48
N ALA A 188 -13.99 6.90 29.20
CA ALA A 188 -13.06 6.15 30.06
C ALA A 188 -12.05 7.07 30.78
#